data_776f2cdd31e600a3ad0cf0492d001848
#
_entry.id   776f2cdd31e600a3ad0cf0492d001848
#
_cell.length_a   1.000
_cell.length_b   1.000
_cell.length_c   1.000
_cell.angle_alpha   90.00
_cell.angle_beta   90.00
_cell.angle_gamma   90.00
#
_symmetry.space_group_name_H-M   'P 1'
#
loop_
_entity.id
_entity.type
_entity.pdbx_description
1 polymer ?
#
loop_
_entity_poly.entity_id
_entity_poly.type
_entity_poly.pdbx_seq_one_letter_code
_entity_poly.pdbx_strand_id
1 'polypeptide(L)'
;MEENRKEGASFRDPSGFLFYREGILHRQVNQAYRQHYDHLMASGLYESLTSKKLLIPHEEVNPSLAQEPDLAYKVLQPEPIDFISYPYEWSFLMLRSAALTTLRLAREGLDHGMILKDASAYNLQFHQGSWKLIDTLSYEMYAEGEPWVAYRQFCQHFLAPLA
;
A
#
# COMPACT_ATOMS: atom_id res chain seq x y z
N MET A 1 -4.04 6.57 27.51
CA MET A 1 -3.60 5.17 27.32
C MET A 1 -4.24 4.65 26.04
N GLU A 2 -3.60 4.90 24.89
CA GLU A 2 -3.98 4.25 23.63
C GLU A 2 -3.12 2.99 23.49
N GLU A 3 -3.58 1.94 24.17
CA GLU A 3 -2.95 0.63 24.16
C GLU A 3 -3.23 -0.08 22.84
N ASN A 4 -2.19 -0.68 22.26
CA ASN A 4 -2.16 -1.79 21.25
C ASN A 4 -3.49 -2.05 20.52
N ARG A 5 -3.88 -1.16 19.59
CA ARG A 5 -5.14 -1.28 18.86
C ARG A 5 -4.85 -1.65 17.41
N LYS A 6 -5.48 -2.71 16.90
CA LYS A 6 -5.55 -2.98 15.47
C LYS A 6 -6.37 -1.90 14.78
N GLU A 7 -5.88 -1.40 13.64
CA GLU A 7 -6.66 -0.49 12.81
C GLU A 7 -7.75 -1.28 12.07
N GLY A 8 -9.02 -0.93 12.32
CA GLY A 8 -10.17 -1.71 11.85
C GLY A 8 -10.30 -1.87 10.33
N ALA A 9 -9.72 -0.95 9.55
CA ALA A 9 -9.75 -1.00 8.09
C ALA A 9 -8.87 -2.13 7.50
N SER A 10 -7.87 -2.62 8.24
CA SER A 10 -6.88 -3.61 7.78
C SER A 10 -7.11 -5.04 8.31
N PHE A 11 -8.22 -5.28 9.02
CA PHE A 11 -8.43 -6.50 9.83
C PHE A 11 -8.63 -7.79 9.01
N ARG A 12 -8.90 -7.72 7.70
CA ARG A 12 -9.29 -8.90 6.89
C ARG A 12 -8.25 -9.33 5.84
N ASP A 13 -7.15 -8.61 5.69
CA ASP A 13 -6.12 -8.97 4.73
C ASP A 13 -5.17 -10.03 5.34
N PRO A 14 -5.11 -11.24 4.78
CA PRO A 14 -4.16 -12.27 5.23
C PRO A 14 -2.69 -11.86 5.04
N SER A 15 -2.42 -10.87 4.17
CA SER A 15 -1.07 -10.36 3.90
C SER A 15 -0.48 -9.62 5.09
N GLY A 16 -1.31 -8.96 5.91
CA GLY A 16 -0.87 -8.19 7.06
C GLY A 16 -1.89 -7.13 7.48
N PHE A 17 -1.57 -6.37 8.50
CA PHE A 17 -2.46 -5.35 9.06
C PHE A 17 -1.69 -4.19 9.71
N LEU A 18 -2.39 -3.06 9.89
CA LEU A 18 -1.88 -1.90 10.61
C LEU A 18 -2.23 -1.99 12.10
N PHE A 19 -1.32 -1.55 12.95
CA PHE A 19 -1.55 -1.45 14.39
C PHE A 19 -0.76 -0.29 15.00
N TYR A 20 -1.25 0.22 16.12
CA TYR A 20 -0.53 1.19 16.93
C TYR A 20 0.14 0.51 18.11
N ARG A 21 1.38 0.89 18.37
CA ARG A 21 2.12 0.53 19.57
C ARG A 21 2.82 1.77 20.13
N GLU A 22 2.53 2.12 21.36
CA GLU A 22 3.08 3.33 22.00
C GLU A 22 2.83 4.62 21.19
N GLY A 23 1.66 4.71 20.52
CA GLY A 23 1.31 5.85 19.69
C GLY A 23 1.98 5.88 18.30
N ILE A 24 2.83 4.90 17.97
CA ILE A 24 3.51 4.79 16.68
C ILE A 24 2.76 3.77 15.81
N LEU A 25 2.50 4.17 14.55
CA LEU A 25 1.87 3.29 13.56
C LEU A 25 2.88 2.27 13.04
N HIS A 26 2.50 1.01 13.06
CA HIS A 26 3.25 -0.09 12.50
C HIS A 26 2.38 -0.89 11.52
N ARG A 27 3.04 -1.60 10.61
CA ARG A 27 2.42 -2.60 9.75
C ARG A 27 3.08 -3.96 10.00
N GLN A 28 2.29 -4.94 10.40
CA GLN A 28 2.73 -6.33 10.39
C GLN A 28 2.58 -6.89 8.98
N VAL A 29 3.64 -7.50 8.47
CA VAL A 29 3.64 -8.32 7.26
C VAL A 29 3.58 -9.76 7.71
N ASN A 30 2.60 -10.52 7.25
CA ASN A 30 2.42 -11.91 7.63
C ASN A 30 3.23 -12.86 6.75
N GLN A 31 3.50 -14.06 7.26
CA GLN A 31 4.18 -15.14 6.52
C GLN A 31 3.51 -15.46 5.18
N ALA A 32 2.18 -15.32 5.10
CA ALA A 32 1.42 -15.52 3.86
C ALA A 32 1.85 -14.57 2.72
N TYR A 33 2.36 -13.38 3.06
CA TYR A 33 2.81 -12.39 2.08
C TYR A 33 4.34 -12.41 1.85
N ARG A 34 5.07 -13.26 2.54
CA ARG A 34 6.54 -13.29 2.53
C ARG A 34 7.14 -13.27 1.13
N GLN A 35 6.69 -14.16 0.24
CA GLN A 35 7.25 -14.28 -1.10
C GLN A 35 7.07 -12.99 -1.92
N HIS A 36 5.90 -12.36 -1.82
CA HIS A 36 5.61 -11.10 -2.48
C HIS A 36 6.46 -9.96 -1.92
N TYR A 37 6.61 -9.90 -0.59
CA TYR A 37 7.44 -8.90 0.06
C TYR A 37 8.91 -9.03 -0.32
N ASP A 38 9.46 -10.26 -0.26
CA ASP A 38 10.85 -10.52 -0.63
C ASP A 38 11.10 -10.14 -2.10
N HIS A 39 10.16 -10.43 -3.00
CA HIS A 39 10.26 -10.02 -4.40
C HIS A 39 10.14 -8.51 -4.58
N LEU A 40 9.23 -7.84 -3.88
CA LEU A 40 9.09 -6.37 -3.88
C LEU A 40 10.43 -5.68 -3.58
N MET A 41 11.13 -6.18 -2.57
CA MET A 41 12.42 -5.63 -2.16
C MET A 41 13.56 -6.03 -3.13
N ALA A 42 13.65 -7.31 -3.51
CA ALA A 42 14.74 -7.84 -4.32
C ALA A 42 14.68 -7.40 -5.79
N SER A 43 13.50 -7.17 -6.35
CA SER A 43 13.34 -6.69 -7.74
C SER A 43 13.71 -5.22 -7.93
N GLY A 44 13.90 -4.47 -6.85
CA GLY A 44 14.13 -3.03 -6.88
C GLY A 44 12.85 -2.19 -7.03
N LEU A 45 11.66 -2.82 -7.01
CA LEU A 45 10.39 -2.09 -7.12
C LEU A 45 10.21 -1.11 -5.96
N TYR A 46 10.50 -1.53 -4.73
CA TYR A 46 10.40 -0.67 -3.56
C TYR A 46 11.28 0.58 -3.70
N GLU A 47 12.54 0.42 -4.10
CA GLU A 47 13.47 1.51 -4.32
C GLU A 47 13.00 2.44 -5.46
N SER A 48 12.53 1.86 -6.57
CA SER A 48 11.97 2.64 -7.69
C SER A 48 10.78 3.48 -7.26
N LEU A 49 9.82 2.91 -6.53
CA LEU A 49 8.62 3.61 -6.07
C LEU A 49 8.94 4.72 -5.06
N THR A 50 9.82 4.47 -4.11
CA THR A 50 10.19 5.45 -3.07
C THR A 50 11.02 6.59 -3.64
N SER A 51 12.01 6.31 -4.51
CA SER A 51 12.81 7.32 -5.19
C SER A 51 11.97 8.24 -6.10
N LYS A 52 10.94 7.69 -6.74
CA LYS A 52 9.97 8.43 -7.57
C LYS A 52 8.86 9.10 -6.74
N LYS A 53 8.90 8.98 -5.42
CA LYS A 53 7.90 9.52 -4.48
C LYS A 53 6.47 9.00 -4.75
N LEU A 54 6.35 7.75 -5.21
CA LEU A 54 5.09 7.08 -5.51
C LEU A 54 4.59 6.19 -4.36
N LEU A 55 5.45 5.82 -3.42
CA LEU A 55 5.15 5.01 -2.24
C LEU A 55 5.63 5.71 -0.98
N ILE A 56 4.87 5.62 0.10
CA ILE A 56 5.35 6.01 1.43
C ILE A 56 6.49 5.08 1.84
N PRO A 57 7.68 5.62 2.16
CA PRO A 57 8.77 4.79 2.64
C PRO A 57 8.47 4.21 4.03
N HIS A 58 9.13 3.12 4.35
CA HIS A 58 9.08 2.50 5.67
C HIS A 58 10.46 1.99 6.08
N GLU A 59 10.61 1.79 7.36
CA GLU A 59 11.75 1.09 7.96
C GLU A 59 11.32 -0.29 8.44
N GLU A 60 12.14 -1.31 8.23
CA GLU A 60 11.96 -2.60 8.89
C GLU A 60 12.43 -2.47 10.34
N VAL A 61 11.53 -2.75 11.28
CA VAL A 61 11.84 -2.68 12.72
C VAL A 61 11.87 -4.08 13.33
N ASN A 62 12.23 -4.16 14.63
CA ASN A 62 12.39 -5.44 15.31
C ASN A 62 11.09 -6.26 15.24
N PRO A 63 11.11 -7.50 14.73
CA PRO A 63 9.95 -8.38 14.68
C PRO A 63 9.29 -8.67 16.03
N SER A 64 10.02 -8.49 17.15
CA SER A 64 9.44 -8.63 18.49
C SER A 64 8.34 -7.60 18.79
N LEU A 65 8.23 -6.55 17.97
CA LEU A 65 7.13 -5.57 18.04
C LEU A 65 5.83 -6.09 17.43
N ALA A 66 5.85 -7.23 16.74
CA ALA A 66 4.66 -7.80 16.11
C ALA A 66 3.51 -7.98 17.11
N GLN A 67 2.30 -7.69 16.65
CA GLN A 67 1.09 -7.89 17.45
C GLN A 67 0.64 -9.35 17.45
N GLU A 68 0.89 -10.06 16.35
CA GLU A 68 0.65 -11.51 16.18
C GLU A 68 1.97 -12.20 15.79
N PRO A 69 2.86 -12.50 16.77
CA PRO A 69 4.20 -13.00 16.48
C PRO A 69 4.22 -14.30 15.67
N ASP A 70 3.26 -15.19 15.91
CA ASP A 70 3.18 -16.50 15.22
C ASP A 70 2.89 -16.37 13.72
N LEU A 71 2.26 -15.28 13.30
CA LEU A 71 1.94 -14.99 11.91
C LEU A 71 2.93 -14.03 11.26
N ALA A 72 3.71 -13.31 12.06
CA ALA A 72 4.56 -12.25 11.58
C ALA A 72 5.75 -12.76 10.75
N TYR A 73 6.00 -12.10 9.63
CA TYR A 73 7.24 -12.20 8.87
C TYR A 73 8.14 -10.98 9.14
N LYS A 74 7.57 -9.78 9.00
CA LYS A 74 8.23 -8.50 9.23
C LYS A 74 7.32 -7.55 10.00
N VAL A 75 7.92 -6.56 10.63
CA VAL A 75 7.23 -5.39 11.15
C VAL A 75 7.83 -4.16 10.49
N LEU A 76 6.98 -3.33 9.91
CA LEU A 76 7.35 -2.10 9.22
C LEU A 76 6.86 -0.90 10.01
N GLN A 77 7.65 0.14 10.04
CA GLN A 77 7.25 1.47 10.52
C GLN A 77 7.21 2.41 9.32
N PRO A 78 6.01 2.73 8.78
CA PRO A 78 5.88 3.66 7.67
C PRO A 78 6.16 5.11 8.12
N GLU A 79 6.64 5.95 7.17
CA GLU A 79 6.71 7.38 7.38
C GLU A 79 5.31 7.92 7.72
N PRO A 80 5.16 8.75 8.77
CA PRO A 80 3.87 9.28 9.16
C PRO A 80 3.34 10.27 8.11
N ILE A 81 2.00 10.28 7.95
CA ILE A 81 1.29 11.22 7.10
C ILE A 81 0.55 12.21 8.01
N ASP A 82 0.86 13.49 7.88
CA ASP A 82 0.30 14.53 8.75
C ASP A 82 -1.20 14.74 8.57
N PHE A 83 -1.69 14.55 7.35
CA PHE A 83 -3.09 14.77 7.02
C PHE A 83 -3.61 13.68 6.08
N ILE A 84 -4.67 12.98 6.53
CA ILE A 84 -5.37 11.97 5.73
C ILE A 84 -6.59 12.62 5.09
N SER A 85 -6.70 12.50 3.76
CA SER A 85 -7.87 12.90 2.98
C SER A 85 -8.57 11.69 2.37
N TYR A 86 -9.88 11.79 2.18
CA TYR A 86 -10.67 10.69 1.63
C TYR A 86 -11.11 10.99 0.20
N PRO A 87 -11.28 9.97 -0.66
CA PRO A 87 -11.63 10.16 -2.08
C PRO A 87 -12.88 11.00 -2.32
N TYR A 88 -13.85 10.94 -1.42
CA TYR A 88 -15.09 11.75 -1.51
C TYR A 88 -14.88 13.25 -1.19
N GLU A 89 -13.71 13.63 -0.66
CA GLU A 89 -13.32 15.03 -0.41
C GLU A 89 -12.53 15.61 -1.59
N TRP A 90 -12.09 14.78 -2.54
CA TRP A 90 -11.22 15.21 -3.62
C TRP A 90 -11.99 15.92 -4.73
N SER A 91 -11.43 16.99 -5.26
CA SER A 91 -11.94 17.62 -6.47
C SER A 91 -11.76 16.68 -7.68
N PHE A 92 -12.49 16.97 -8.79
CA PHE A 92 -12.32 16.22 -10.04
C PHE A 92 -10.86 16.13 -10.49
N LEU A 93 -10.11 17.23 -10.42
CA LEU A 93 -8.70 17.23 -10.84
C LEU A 93 -7.82 16.41 -9.90
N MET A 94 -8.10 16.39 -8.61
CA MET A 94 -7.40 15.55 -7.65
C MET A 94 -7.68 14.07 -7.93
N LEU A 95 -8.94 13.69 -8.12
CA LEU A 95 -9.32 12.32 -8.44
C LEU A 95 -8.69 11.84 -9.76
N ARG A 96 -8.72 12.69 -10.80
CA ARG A 96 -8.05 12.41 -12.08
C ARG A 96 -6.54 12.20 -11.90
N SER A 97 -5.89 13.05 -11.14
CA SER A 97 -4.46 12.94 -10.86
C SER A 97 -4.11 11.67 -10.07
N ALA A 98 -4.93 11.31 -9.10
CA ALA A 98 -4.82 10.07 -8.33
C ALA A 98 -5.01 8.84 -9.25
N ALA A 99 -5.98 8.85 -10.18
CA ALA A 99 -6.18 7.80 -11.16
C ALA A 99 -4.94 7.58 -12.04
N LEU A 100 -4.35 8.66 -12.56
CA LEU A 100 -3.12 8.60 -13.36
C LEU A 100 -1.94 8.06 -12.54
N THR A 101 -1.86 8.43 -11.27
CA THR A 101 -0.83 7.88 -10.36
C THR A 101 -1.02 6.38 -10.13
N THR A 102 -2.26 5.91 -9.95
CA THR A 102 -2.57 4.47 -9.84
C THR A 102 -2.11 3.70 -11.08
N LEU A 103 -2.33 4.23 -12.29
CA LEU A 103 -1.85 3.59 -13.53
C LEU A 103 -0.31 3.59 -13.61
N ARG A 104 0.35 4.64 -13.13
CA ARG A 104 1.83 4.66 -13.04
C ARG A 104 2.34 3.61 -12.06
N LEU A 105 1.69 3.46 -10.90
CA LEU A 105 2.01 2.42 -9.93
C LEU A 105 1.85 1.03 -10.53
N ALA A 106 0.74 0.76 -11.25
CA ALA A 106 0.51 -0.50 -11.92
C ALA A 106 1.60 -0.81 -12.96
N ARG A 107 1.99 0.18 -13.76
CA ARG A 107 3.07 0.04 -14.76
C ARG A 107 4.41 -0.25 -14.11
N GLU A 108 4.79 0.51 -13.06
CA GLU A 108 6.04 0.28 -12.32
C GLU A 108 6.10 -1.14 -11.74
N GLY A 109 4.97 -1.64 -11.23
CA GLY A 109 4.89 -3.03 -10.78
C GLY A 109 5.22 -4.02 -11.90
N LEU A 110 4.58 -3.90 -13.06
CA LEU A 110 4.80 -4.78 -14.19
C LEU A 110 6.26 -4.75 -14.69
N ASP A 111 6.90 -3.58 -14.72
CA ASP A 111 8.31 -3.43 -15.11
C ASP A 111 9.26 -4.19 -14.17
N HIS A 112 8.78 -4.58 -12.96
CA HIS A 112 9.54 -5.34 -11.95
C HIS A 112 8.95 -6.74 -11.67
N GLY A 113 8.09 -7.25 -12.56
CA GLY A 113 7.48 -8.59 -12.41
C GLY A 113 6.43 -8.68 -11.31
N MET A 114 5.82 -7.55 -10.94
CA MET A 114 4.73 -7.48 -9.96
C MET A 114 3.49 -6.82 -10.57
N ILE A 115 2.33 -7.10 -10.01
CA ILE A 115 1.07 -6.46 -10.38
C ILE A 115 0.45 -5.77 -9.16
N LEU A 116 -0.12 -4.58 -9.37
CA LEU A 116 -0.88 -3.89 -8.34
C LEU A 116 -2.20 -4.65 -8.13
N LYS A 117 -2.34 -5.37 -7.01
CA LYS A 117 -3.52 -6.17 -6.68
C LYS A 117 -4.63 -5.37 -6.00
N ASP A 118 -4.30 -4.22 -5.44
CA ASP A 118 -5.25 -3.30 -4.82
C ASP A 118 -5.09 -1.88 -5.39
N ALA A 119 -6.05 -1.48 -6.23
CA ALA A 119 -6.12 -0.17 -6.85
C ALA A 119 -7.19 0.72 -6.21
N SER A 120 -7.41 0.57 -4.90
CA SER A 120 -8.35 1.41 -4.16
C SER A 120 -7.88 2.86 -4.11
N ALA A 121 -8.78 3.80 -4.34
CA ALA A 121 -8.50 5.23 -4.12
C ALA A 121 -8.15 5.53 -2.66
N TYR A 122 -8.64 4.74 -1.72
CA TYR A 122 -8.31 4.87 -0.28
C TYR A 122 -6.87 4.53 0.06
N ASN A 123 -6.15 3.83 -0.84
CA ASN A 123 -4.73 3.53 -0.69
C ASN A 123 -3.81 4.65 -1.21
N LEU A 124 -4.38 5.76 -1.69
CA LEU A 124 -3.61 6.93 -2.11
C LEU A 124 -3.80 8.10 -1.14
N GLN A 125 -2.71 8.81 -0.88
CA GLN A 125 -2.72 10.05 -0.12
C GLN A 125 -1.88 11.11 -0.84
N PHE A 126 -2.38 12.36 -0.83
CA PHE A 126 -1.60 13.49 -1.29
C PHE A 126 -0.72 13.98 -0.13
N HIS A 127 0.59 13.74 -0.24
CA HIS A 127 1.55 14.03 0.82
C HIS A 127 2.82 14.64 0.23
N GLN A 128 3.30 15.73 0.83
CA GLN A 128 4.52 16.44 0.38
C GLN A 128 4.53 16.74 -1.13
N GLY A 129 3.41 17.26 -1.65
CA GLY A 129 3.30 17.71 -3.03
C GLY A 129 3.11 16.61 -4.10
N SER A 130 2.89 15.35 -3.72
CA SER A 130 2.67 14.25 -4.65
C SER A 130 1.67 13.21 -4.12
N TRP A 131 1.01 12.48 -5.03
CA TRP A 131 0.24 11.31 -4.69
C TRP A 131 1.16 10.14 -4.37
N LYS A 132 0.90 9.48 -3.25
CA LYS A 132 1.67 8.32 -2.79
C LYS A 132 0.74 7.17 -2.44
N LEU A 133 1.12 5.96 -2.82
CA LEU A 133 0.55 4.74 -2.28
C LEU A 133 0.96 4.61 -0.81
N ILE A 134 0.01 4.29 0.05
CA ILE A 134 0.25 4.15 1.50
C ILE A 134 0.28 2.70 1.96
N ASP A 135 -0.12 1.78 1.09
CA ASP A 135 -0.13 0.35 1.38
C ASP A 135 0.94 -0.39 0.60
N THR A 136 2.05 -0.70 1.27
CA THR A 136 3.16 -1.49 0.72
C THR A 136 2.73 -2.89 0.26
N LEU A 137 1.66 -3.45 0.86
CA LEU A 137 1.18 -4.81 0.55
C LEU A 137 0.21 -4.85 -0.63
N SER A 138 0.05 -3.75 -1.37
CA SER A 138 -0.84 -3.64 -2.53
C SER A 138 -0.33 -4.33 -3.79
N TYR A 139 0.84 -4.98 -3.75
CA TYR A 139 1.43 -5.69 -4.88
C TYR A 139 1.46 -7.20 -4.66
N GLU A 140 1.45 -7.95 -5.75
CA GLU A 140 1.74 -9.39 -5.77
C GLU A 140 2.60 -9.74 -6.99
N MET A 141 3.25 -10.88 -6.96
CA MET A 141 4.02 -11.36 -8.12
C MET A 141 3.08 -11.57 -9.31
N TYR A 142 3.48 -11.03 -10.46
CA TYR A 142 2.69 -11.15 -11.68
C TYR A 142 2.79 -12.55 -12.28
N ALA A 143 1.65 -13.14 -12.61
CA ALA A 143 1.58 -14.36 -13.40
C ALA A 143 1.29 -13.98 -14.87
N GLU A 144 2.19 -14.33 -15.78
CA GLU A 144 2.08 -13.96 -17.19
C GLU A 144 0.79 -14.48 -17.82
N GLY A 145 0.10 -13.60 -18.55
CA GLY A 145 -1.19 -13.91 -19.19
C GLY A 145 -2.42 -13.69 -18.32
N GLU A 146 -2.25 -13.45 -17.02
CA GLU A 146 -3.37 -13.12 -16.15
C GLU A 146 -3.81 -11.66 -16.32
N PRO A 147 -5.13 -11.40 -16.34
CA PRO A 147 -5.64 -10.03 -16.42
C PRO A 147 -5.33 -9.27 -15.13
N TRP A 148 -5.31 -7.94 -15.21
CA TRP A 148 -5.13 -7.10 -14.04
C TRP A 148 -6.26 -7.30 -13.02
N VAL A 149 -5.95 -7.95 -11.91
CA VAL A 149 -6.92 -8.33 -10.85
C VAL A 149 -7.66 -7.13 -10.28
N ALA A 150 -7.00 -5.96 -10.14
CA ALA A 150 -7.60 -4.74 -9.61
C ALA A 150 -8.33 -3.87 -10.67
N TYR A 151 -8.48 -4.32 -11.93
CA TYR A 151 -9.11 -3.54 -12.98
C TYR A 151 -10.53 -3.08 -12.63
N ARG A 152 -11.35 -3.99 -12.11
CA ARG A 152 -12.73 -3.66 -11.67
C ARG A 152 -12.74 -2.58 -10.58
N GLN A 153 -11.86 -2.72 -9.59
CA GLN A 153 -11.73 -1.76 -8.50
C GLN A 153 -11.27 -0.39 -9.01
N PHE A 154 -10.30 -0.36 -9.93
CA PHE A 154 -9.88 0.86 -10.59
C PHE A 154 -11.03 1.56 -11.33
N CYS A 155 -11.84 0.79 -12.09
CA CYS A 155 -13.01 1.33 -12.76
C CYS A 155 -14.02 1.93 -11.77
N GLN A 156 -14.29 1.24 -10.67
CA GLN A 156 -15.25 1.68 -9.65
C GLN A 156 -14.79 2.92 -8.88
N HIS A 157 -13.50 2.98 -8.53
CA HIS A 157 -12.97 4.05 -7.68
C HIS A 157 -12.52 5.29 -8.46
N PHE A 158 -12.22 5.15 -9.73
CA PHE A 158 -11.68 6.25 -10.54
C PHE A 158 -12.48 6.51 -11.82
N LEU A 159 -12.65 5.53 -12.70
CA LEU A 159 -13.26 5.80 -14.01
C LEU A 159 -14.74 6.18 -13.89
N ALA A 160 -15.51 5.46 -13.09
CA ALA A 160 -16.94 5.74 -12.93
C ALA A 160 -17.21 7.14 -12.32
N PRO A 161 -16.49 7.57 -11.25
CA PRO A 161 -16.66 8.92 -10.74
C PRO A 161 -16.12 10.04 -11.65
N LEU A 162 -15.24 9.73 -12.61
CA LEU A 162 -14.68 10.69 -13.57
C LEU A 162 -15.48 10.78 -14.87
N ALA A 163 -16.40 9.84 -15.13
CA ALA A 163 -17.24 9.83 -16.33
C ALA A 163 -18.44 10.78 -16.21
#